data_f4af6bf3cda809c4e4d2a76ae1625b29
#
_entry.id   f4af6bf3cda809c4e4d2a76ae1625b29
#
_cell.length_a   1.000
_cell.length_b   1.000
_cell.length_c   1.000
_cell.angle_alpha   90.00
_cell.angle_beta   90.00
_cell.angle_gamma   90.00
#
_symmetry.space_group_name_H-M   'P 1'
#
loop_
_entity.id
_entity.type
_entity.pdbx_description
1 polymer ?
#
loop_
_entity_poly.entity_id
_entity_poly.type
_entity_poly.pdbx_seq_one_letter_code
_entity_poly.pdbx_strand_id
1 'polypeptide(L)'
;RKYTRSVPVRKEKAENAKSLGEVLKQHRLNCKMTQEFVAETLGVSRQAVSKWESGASAPSTTNLMALAKVFDVSAEELLKETQKN
;
A
#
# COMPACT_ATOMS: atom_id res chain seq x y z
N ARG A 1 27.29 -9.18 -17.42
CA ARG A 1 26.66 -8.99 -17.61
C ARG A 1 26.36 -9.05 -17.54
N LYS A 2 26.50 -9.03 -17.40
CA LYS A 2 25.77 -8.90 -17.54
C LYS A 2 25.24 -9.04 -17.41
N TYR A 3 25.20 -9.06 -17.09
CA TYR A 3 24.22 -9.02 -17.19
C TYR A 3 23.80 -8.92 -17.04
N THR A 4 24.18 -8.68 -16.91
CA THR A 4 23.52 -8.49 -16.98
C THR A 4 23.11 -8.48 -16.93
N ARG A 5 22.96 -8.26 -16.90
CA ARG A 5 22.38 -8.15 -17.10
C ARG A 5 21.63 -8.50 -17.20
N SER A 6 21.48 -8.61 -17.28
CA SER A 6 20.87 -8.86 -17.43
C SER A 6 20.08 -9.27 -17.17
N VAL A 7 19.75 -9.41 -17.56
CA VAL A 7 18.84 -9.59 -17.21
C VAL A 7 17.80 -9.42 -16.51
N PRO A 8 17.64 -9.04 -16.06
CA PRO A 8 16.66 -8.79 -15.02
C PRO A 8 15.89 -7.51 -15.14
N VAL A 9 15.91 -6.92 -16.24
CA VAL A 9 15.24 -5.64 -16.44
C VAL A 9 13.76 -5.71 -16.18
N ARG A 10 13.12 -6.75 -16.66
CA ARG A 10 11.70 -6.94 -16.44
C ARG A 10 11.37 -7.11 -15.00
N LYS A 11 12.24 -7.81 -14.34
CA LYS A 11 12.04 -8.05 -12.94
C LYS A 11 12.08 -6.75 -12.15
N GLU A 12 12.97 -5.87 -12.52
CA GLU A 12 13.04 -4.60 -11.86
C GLU A 12 11.76 -3.82 -12.02
N LYS A 13 11.18 -3.93 -13.19
CA LYS A 13 9.94 -3.23 -13.44
C LYS A 13 8.83 -3.73 -12.54
N ALA A 14 8.76 -5.05 -12.41
CA ALA A 14 7.76 -5.63 -11.54
C ALA A 14 8.00 -5.21 -10.10
N GLU A 15 9.24 -5.08 -9.71
CA GLU A 15 9.57 -4.69 -8.35
C GLU A 15 9.24 -3.24 -8.07
N ASN A 16 9.23 -2.42 -9.11
CA ASN A 16 8.91 -1.02 -8.91
C ASN A 16 7.41 -0.78 -8.76
N ALA A 17 6.61 -1.72 -9.20
CA ALA A 17 5.17 -1.60 -9.07
C ALA A 17 4.75 -2.23 -7.75
N LYS A 18 4.30 -1.40 -6.83
CA LYS A 18 3.87 -1.88 -5.52
C LYS A 18 2.40 -2.23 -5.53
N SER A 19 2.04 -3.25 -4.78
CA SER A 19 0.64 -3.54 -4.59
C SER A 19 0.05 -2.48 -3.66
N LEU A 20 -1.27 -2.34 -3.73
CA LEU A 20 -1.93 -1.39 -2.85
C LEU A 20 -1.66 -1.71 -1.39
N GLY A 21 -1.66 -3.01 -1.05
CA GLY A 21 -1.38 -3.39 0.33
C GLY A 21 -0.02 -2.94 0.79
N GLU A 22 0.98 -3.08 -0.07
CA GLU A 22 2.33 -2.63 0.28
C GLU A 22 2.38 -1.12 0.44
N VAL A 23 1.68 -0.39 -0.41
CA VAL A 23 1.64 1.05 -0.31
C VAL A 23 1.01 1.48 1.02
N LEU A 24 -0.09 0.84 1.38
CA LEU A 24 -0.77 1.15 2.64
C LEU A 24 0.13 0.86 3.83
N LYS A 25 0.78 -0.29 3.80
CA LYS A 25 1.66 -0.66 4.89
C LYS A 25 2.82 0.31 5.02
N GLN A 26 3.38 0.72 3.88
CA GLN A 26 4.51 1.63 3.89
C GLN A 26 4.12 2.98 4.50
N HIS A 27 2.97 3.51 4.09
CA HIS A 27 2.51 4.77 4.66
C HIS A 27 2.24 4.66 6.14
N ARG A 28 1.64 3.53 6.55
CA ARG A 28 1.37 3.32 7.97
C ARG A 28 2.67 3.33 8.78
N LEU A 29 3.67 2.60 8.28
CA LEU A 29 4.94 2.54 8.98
C LEU A 29 5.66 3.89 8.98
N ASN A 30 5.57 4.61 7.89
CA ASN A 30 6.17 5.94 7.80
C ASN A 30 5.54 6.90 8.81
N CYS A 31 4.25 6.72 9.07
CA CYS A 31 3.55 7.53 10.05
C CYS A 31 3.66 6.97 11.45
N LYS A 32 4.38 5.87 11.61
CA LYS A 32 4.60 5.23 12.92
C LYS A 32 3.30 4.82 13.58
N MET A 33 2.38 4.29 12.78
CA MET A 33 1.09 3.85 13.26
C MET A 33 1.03 2.33 13.30
N THR A 34 0.23 1.80 14.23
CA THR A 34 -0.03 0.36 14.28
C THR A 34 -1.25 0.04 13.44
N GLN A 35 -1.40 -1.22 13.06
CA GLN A 35 -2.60 -1.66 12.38
C GLN A 35 -3.84 -1.40 13.25
N GLU A 36 -3.67 -1.59 14.53
CA GLU A 36 -4.77 -1.39 15.48
C GLU A 36 -5.22 0.06 15.50
N PHE A 37 -4.27 0.98 15.50
CA PHE A 37 -4.61 2.40 15.50
C PHE A 37 -5.39 2.77 14.24
N VAL A 38 -4.91 2.31 13.09
CA VAL A 38 -5.57 2.59 11.83
C VAL A 38 -6.98 2.00 11.83
N ALA A 39 -7.10 0.76 12.31
CA ALA A 39 -8.40 0.10 12.36
C ALA A 39 -9.39 0.87 13.23
N GLU A 40 -8.94 1.32 14.39
CA GLU A 40 -9.81 2.09 15.26
C GLU A 40 -10.22 3.42 14.64
N THR A 41 -9.28 4.05 13.98
CA THR A 41 -9.57 5.33 13.36
C THR A 41 -10.60 5.19 12.25
N LEU A 42 -10.54 4.09 11.52
CA LEU A 42 -11.47 3.86 10.42
C LEU A 42 -12.77 3.17 10.87
N GLY A 43 -12.81 2.64 12.08
CA GLY A 43 -13.98 1.93 12.54
C GLY A 43 -14.09 0.52 11.96
N VAL A 44 -12.97 -0.10 11.68
CA VAL A 44 -12.95 -1.46 11.15
C VAL A 44 -12.11 -2.34 12.09
N SER A 45 -12.10 -3.65 11.83
CA SER A 45 -11.30 -4.54 12.65
C SER A 45 -9.84 -4.48 12.22
N ARG A 46 -8.95 -4.82 13.16
CA ARG A 46 -7.54 -4.90 12.83
C ARG A 46 -7.29 -5.95 11.75
N GLN A 47 -8.09 -7.01 11.77
CA GLN A 47 -7.98 -8.06 10.76
C GLN A 47 -8.25 -7.52 9.37
N ALA A 48 -9.18 -6.57 9.25
CA ALA A 48 -9.45 -5.98 7.95
C ALA A 48 -8.22 -5.24 7.44
N VAL A 49 -7.60 -4.44 8.30
CA VAL A 49 -6.40 -3.71 7.90
C VAL A 49 -5.29 -4.68 7.52
N SER A 50 -5.13 -5.74 8.30
CA SER A 50 -4.11 -6.74 8.01
C SER A 50 -4.34 -7.38 6.65
N LYS A 51 -5.59 -7.70 6.31
CA LYS A 51 -5.91 -8.30 5.02
C LYS A 51 -5.63 -7.34 3.87
N TRP A 52 -5.93 -6.05 4.08
CA TRP A 52 -5.63 -5.07 3.05
C TRP A 52 -4.14 -5.01 2.77
N GLU A 53 -3.34 -5.03 3.82
CA GLU A 53 -1.88 -4.91 3.65
C GLU A 53 -1.28 -6.17 3.05
N SER A 54 -1.83 -7.32 3.33
CA SER A 54 -1.32 -8.58 2.78
C SER A 54 -1.83 -8.86 1.38
N GLY A 55 -2.85 -8.13 0.94
CA GLY A 55 -3.43 -8.37 -0.37
C GLY A 55 -4.54 -9.38 -0.38
N ALA A 56 -4.93 -9.90 0.79
CA ALA A 56 -6.01 -10.87 0.89
C ALA A 56 -7.35 -10.24 0.53
N SER A 57 -7.51 -8.95 0.78
CA SER A 57 -8.69 -8.23 0.35
C SER A 57 -8.29 -6.78 0.13
N ALA A 58 -9.19 -5.99 -0.44
CA ALA A 58 -8.92 -4.60 -0.73
C ALA A 58 -9.90 -3.73 0.03
N PRO A 59 -9.48 -2.52 0.44
CA PRO A 59 -10.41 -1.61 1.09
C PRO A 59 -11.43 -1.10 0.08
N SER A 60 -12.61 -0.78 0.57
CA SER A 60 -13.61 -0.12 -0.26
C SER A 60 -13.13 1.28 -0.59
N THR A 61 -13.80 1.92 -1.54
CA THR A 61 -13.46 3.28 -1.91
C THR A 61 -13.56 4.21 -0.69
N THR A 62 -14.59 4.03 0.11
CA THR A 62 -14.78 4.85 1.31
C THR A 62 -13.61 4.66 2.27
N ASN A 63 -13.21 3.41 2.48
CA ASN A 63 -12.10 3.14 3.38
C ASN A 63 -10.78 3.64 2.81
N LEU A 64 -10.62 3.54 1.49
CA LEU A 64 -9.41 4.03 0.86
C LEU A 64 -9.28 5.53 1.06
N MET A 65 -10.36 6.25 0.91
CA MET A 65 -10.34 7.69 1.12
C MET A 65 -10.05 8.04 2.58
N ALA A 66 -10.59 7.24 3.49
CA ALA A 66 -10.31 7.46 4.91
C ALA A 66 -8.84 7.18 5.23
N LEU A 67 -8.28 6.15 4.60
CA LEU A 67 -6.86 5.85 4.78
C LEU A 67 -6.00 6.99 4.29
N ALA A 68 -6.36 7.58 3.15
CA ALA A 68 -5.60 8.70 2.62
C ALA A 68 -5.60 9.86 3.61
N LYS A 69 -6.73 10.12 4.25
CA LYS A 69 -6.80 11.16 5.25
C LYS A 69 -5.93 10.86 6.44
N VAL A 70 -5.95 9.61 6.90
CA VAL A 70 -5.14 9.21 8.05
C VAL A 70 -3.66 9.40 7.75
N PHE A 71 -3.25 9.08 6.53
CA PHE A 71 -1.85 9.20 6.14
C PHE A 71 -1.50 10.60 5.63
N ASP A 72 -2.48 11.48 5.55
CA ASP A 72 -2.29 12.86 5.11
C ASP A 72 -1.78 12.93 3.68
N VAL A 73 -2.35 12.11 2.82
CA VAL A 73 -2.07 12.11 1.38
C VAL A 73 -3.41 12.04 0.65
N SER A 74 -3.37 12.22 -0.65
CA SER A 74 -4.59 12.08 -1.44
C SER A 74 -4.78 10.61 -1.81
N ALA A 75 -6.03 10.23 -2.04
CA ALA A 75 -6.32 8.87 -2.50
C ALA A 75 -5.65 8.64 -3.85
N GLU A 76 -5.61 9.67 -4.67
CA GLU A 76 -4.97 9.58 -5.97
C GLU A 76 -3.49 9.24 -5.82
N GLU A 77 -2.86 9.82 -4.84
CA GLU A 77 -1.44 9.56 -4.59
C GLU A 77 -1.20 8.12 -4.20
N LEU A 78 -2.09 7.56 -3.38
CA LEU A 78 -1.98 6.16 -3.00
C LEU A 78 -2.07 5.25 -4.22
N LEU A 79 -3.04 5.53 -5.09
CA LEU A 79 -3.22 4.72 -6.28
C LEU A 79 -2.09 4.90 -7.27
N LYS A 80 -1.52 6.08 -7.31
CA LYS A 80 -0.45 6.36 -8.24
C LYS A 80 0.78 5.49 -7.95
N GLU A 81 1.04 5.23 -6.70
CA GLU A 81 2.19 4.40 -6.34
C GLU A 81 2.01 2.96 -6.77
N THR A 82 0.77 2.51 -6.89
CA THR A 82 0.51 1.15 -7.34
C THR A 82 0.57 1.00 -8.85
N GLN A 83 0.55 2.12 -9.57
CA GLN A 83 0.53 2.10 -11.03
C GLN A 83 1.83 2.56 -11.64
N LYS A 84 2.85 2.57 -10.85
CA LYS A 84 4.14 2.98 -11.31
C LYS A 84 4.70 2.01 -12.33
N ASN A 85 5.19 2.47 -13.44
CA ASN A 85 5.85 1.59 -14.38
C ASN A 85 6.60 2.38 -15.44
#